data_5762bacc8f2295a0742a5a6c0ee5685d
#
_entry.id   5762bacc8f2295a0742a5a6c0ee5685d
#
_cell.length_a   1.000
_cell.length_b   1.000
_cell.length_c   1.000
_cell.angle_alpha   90.00
_cell.angle_beta   90.00
_cell.angle_gamma   90.00
#
_symmetry.space_group_name_H-M   'P 1'
#
loop_
_entity.id
_entity.type
_entity.pdbx_description
1 polymer ?
#
loop_
_entity_poly.entity_id
_entity_poly.type
_entity_poly.pdbx_seq_one_letter_code
_entity_poly.pdbx_strand_id
1 'polypeptide(L)'
;TLKESKDEQPNYFIRDLSKESISPITDFDHPYPQMKGLYKEMLTYKRSDGVDLSATIYLPPGRMPDDGPLPLLVWAYPREFKTSKAASQVVGSPHRFSRISPTSALVMLSYGYAVLMGATMPIIGEGSEEPNDNFVKQLVSSAQAAADLMVERNITTRDQIAIGGHSY
;
A
#
# COMPACT_ATOMS: atom_id res chain seq x y z
N THR A 1 -7.42 -6.05 24.79
CA THR A 1 -6.32 -5.82 23.84
C THR A 1 -6.66 -6.47 22.51
N LEU A 2 -6.40 -5.77 21.41
CA LEU A 2 -6.42 -6.32 20.06
C LEU A 2 -5.01 -6.76 19.69
N LYS A 3 -4.87 -7.92 19.06
CA LYS A 3 -3.62 -8.43 18.51
C LYS A 3 -3.85 -8.83 17.05
N GLU A 4 -2.99 -8.36 16.17
CA GLU A 4 -2.96 -8.71 14.74
C GLU A 4 -1.51 -8.74 14.26
N SER A 5 -1.27 -9.42 13.14
CA SER A 5 -0.04 -9.33 12.38
C SER A 5 -0.34 -9.26 10.89
N LYS A 6 0.67 -9.21 10.04
CA LYS A 6 0.44 -9.27 8.58
C LYS A 6 -0.21 -10.58 8.13
N ASP A 7 0.01 -11.67 8.89
CA ASP A 7 -0.46 -13.03 8.58
C ASP A 7 -1.61 -13.51 9.49
N GLU A 8 -1.92 -12.78 10.56
CA GLU A 8 -2.97 -13.12 11.53
C GLU A 8 -3.99 -12.01 11.61
N GLN A 9 -5.27 -12.34 11.34
CA GLN A 9 -6.33 -11.36 11.48
C GLN A 9 -6.52 -10.90 12.93
N PRO A 10 -7.14 -9.71 13.12
CA PRO A 10 -7.38 -9.17 14.46
C PRO A 10 -8.18 -10.13 15.35
N ASN A 11 -7.58 -10.50 16.48
CA ASN A 11 -8.24 -11.25 17.57
C ASN A 11 -8.19 -10.45 18.86
N TYR A 12 -9.19 -10.65 19.73
CA TYR A 12 -9.34 -9.95 21.00
C TYR A 12 -8.84 -10.79 22.16
N PHE A 13 -8.17 -10.13 23.11
CA PHE A 13 -7.57 -10.74 24.28
C PHE A 13 -7.89 -9.93 25.53
N ILE A 14 -8.04 -10.61 26.68
CA ILE A 14 -7.98 -10.00 28.01
C ILE A 14 -6.53 -10.04 28.49
N ARG A 15 -6.02 -8.90 28.95
CA ARG A 15 -4.74 -8.82 29.64
C ARG A 15 -4.99 -8.55 31.11
N ASP A 16 -4.60 -9.48 31.97
CA ASP A 16 -4.59 -9.31 33.40
C ASP A 16 -3.26 -8.68 33.81
N LEU A 17 -3.30 -7.43 34.24
CA LEU A 17 -2.09 -6.68 34.59
C LEU A 17 -1.49 -7.13 35.93
N SER A 18 -2.31 -7.75 36.83
CA SER A 18 -1.83 -8.23 38.12
C SER A 18 -1.12 -9.57 38.02
N LYS A 19 -1.49 -10.39 37.02
CA LYS A 19 -0.92 -11.73 36.78
C LYS A 19 0.02 -11.77 35.59
N GLU A 20 0.18 -10.63 34.89
CA GLU A 20 0.96 -10.52 33.66
C GLU A 20 0.58 -11.57 32.58
N SER A 21 -0.69 -12.00 32.60
CA SER A 21 -1.20 -13.02 31.69
C SER A 21 -2.08 -12.43 30.58
N ILE A 22 -2.13 -13.12 29.43
CA ILE A 22 -2.99 -12.78 28.29
C ILE A 22 -3.81 -14.02 27.94
N SER A 23 -5.13 -13.85 27.89
CA SER A 23 -6.08 -14.91 27.52
C SER A 23 -6.91 -14.51 26.31
N PRO A 24 -7.10 -15.38 25.30
CA PRO A 24 -7.91 -15.07 24.13
C PRO A 24 -9.39 -14.95 24.48
N ILE A 25 -10.10 -14.00 23.86
CA ILE A 25 -11.55 -13.90 23.83
C ILE A 25 -12.07 -14.47 22.52
N THR A 26 -11.35 -14.22 21.40
CA THR A 26 -11.69 -14.71 20.09
C THR A 26 -10.52 -15.50 19.50
N ASP A 27 -10.85 -16.42 18.61
CA ASP A 27 -9.90 -17.24 17.87
C ASP A 27 -10.43 -17.37 16.43
N PHE A 28 -10.35 -16.27 15.69
CA PHE A 28 -10.79 -16.23 14.30
C PHE A 28 -9.71 -16.77 13.39
N ASP A 29 -10.06 -17.73 12.54
CA ASP A 29 -9.20 -18.25 11.49
C ASP A 29 -8.89 -17.18 10.42
N HIS A 30 -7.81 -17.41 9.66
CA HIS A 30 -7.47 -16.54 8.54
C HIS A 30 -8.60 -16.58 7.48
N PRO A 31 -9.25 -15.42 7.17
CA PRO A 31 -10.44 -15.38 6.30
C PRO A 31 -10.14 -15.73 4.83
N TYR A 32 -8.85 -15.68 4.45
CA TYR A 32 -8.37 -16.00 3.09
C TYR A 32 -7.17 -16.94 3.18
N PRO A 33 -7.34 -18.23 3.50
CA PRO A 33 -6.21 -19.14 3.73
C PRO A 33 -5.24 -19.22 2.54
N GLN A 34 -5.76 -19.08 1.32
CA GLN A 34 -4.97 -19.08 0.08
C GLN A 34 -4.07 -17.84 -0.09
N MET A 35 -4.31 -16.80 0.71
CA MET A 35 -3.54 -15.54 0.71
C MET A 35 -2.62 -15.43 1.93
N LYS A 36 -2.47 -16.50 2.69
CA LYS A 36 -1.56 -16.52 3.84
C LYS A 36 -0.12 -16.49 3.37
N GLY A 37 0.72 -15.72 4.08
CA GLY A 37 2.14 -15.59 3.74
C GLY A 37 2.43 -14.69 2.54
N LEU A 38 1.54 -13.76 2.19
CA LEU A 38 1.80 -12.73 1.19
C LEU A 38 3.08 -11.95 1.52
N TYR A 39 3.91 -11.73 0.51
CA TYR A 39 4.92 -10.68 0.63
C TYR A 39 4.23 -9.32 0.73
N LYS A 40 4.59 -8.56 1.74
CA LYS A 40 4.08 -7.22 2.01
C LYS A 40 5.20 -6.34 2.51
N GLU A 41 5.45 -5.24 1.82
CA GLU A 41 6.45 -4.26 2.20
C GLU A 41 5.91 -2.84 2.00
N MET A 42 6.13 -1.98 2.98
CA MET A 42 5.85 -0.55 2.86
C MET A 42 7.08 0.16 2.31
N LEU A 43 6.87 0.92 1.25
CA LEU A 43 7.90 1.62 0.50
C LEU A 43 7.76 3.12 0.70
N THR A 44 8.91 3.79 0.75
CA THR A 44 9.01 5.25 0.65
C THR A 44 9.92 5.60 -0.51
N TYR A 45 9.54 6.58 -1.31
CA TYR A 45 10.26 7.01 -2.49
C TYR A 45 10.01 8.49 -2.76
N LYS A 46 10.71 9.07 -3.71
CA LYS A 46 10.59 10.50 -4.00
C LYS A 46 9.99 10.77 -5.37
N ARG A 47 9.11 11.75 -5.42
CA ARG A 47 8.71 12.40 -6.67
C ARG A 47 9.87 13.26 -7.20
N SER A 48 9.87 13.57 -8.48
CA SER A 48 10.94 14.35 -9.13
C SER A 48 11.17 15.74 -8.55
N ASP A 49 10.16 16.31 -7.88
CA ASP A 49 10.25 17.60 -7.17
C ASP A 49 10.67 17.47 -5.70
N GLY A 50 11.04 16.26 -5.26
CA GLY A 50 11.54 15.98 -3.92
C GLY A 50 10.47 15.63 -2.88
N VAL A 51 9.18 15.64 -3.24
CA VAL A 51 8.09 15.25 -2.33
C VAL A 51 8.21 13.76 -2.00
N ASP A 52 8.16 13.43 -0.71
CA ASP A 52 8.17 12.04 -0.26
C ASP A 52 6.82 11.38 -0.52
N LEU A 53 6.88 10.22 -1.16
CA LEU A 53 5.74 9.37 -1.48
C LEU A 53 5.85 8.05 -0.73
N SER A 54 4.72 7.36 -0.56
CA SER A 54 4.68 6.03 0.02
C SER A 54 3.67 5.14 -0.69
N ALA A 55 3.89 3.83 -0.60
CA ALA A 55 2.98 2.79 -1.08
C ALA A 55 3.25 1.49 -0.34
N THR A 56 2.36 0.52 -0.46
CA THR A 56 2.61 -0.84 0.02
C THR A 56 2.59 -1.79 -1.17
N ILE A 57 3.71 -2.47 -1.42
CA ILE A 57 3.78 -3.53 -2.42
C ILE A 57 3.31 -4.86 -1.81
N TYR A 58 2.51 -5.57 -2.56
CA TYR A 58 2.09 -6.94 -2.31
C TYR A 58 2.46 -7.82 -3.50
N LEU A 59 3.00 -9.00 -3.21
CA LEU A 59 3.24 -10.04 -4.23
C LEU A 59 2.33 -11.24 -3.97
N PRO A 60 1.99 -12.02 -5.02
CA PRO A 60 1.21 -13.24 -4.88
C PRO A 60 1.80 -14.21 -3.85
N PRO A 61 0.98 -15.10 -3.27
CA PRO A 61 1.47 -16.12 -2.35
C PRO A 61 2.63 -16.93 -2.94
N GLY A 62 3.70 -17.08 -2.15
CA GLY A 62 4.90 -17.81 -2.55
C GLY A 62 5.86 -17.05 -3.48
N ARG A 63 5.55 -15.80 -3.84
CA ARG A 63 6.44 -14.95 -4.65
C ARG A 63 7.23 -13.99 -3.77
N MET A 64 8.50 -13.82 -4.13
CA MET A 64 9.44 -12.88 -3.51
C MET A 64 9.94 -11.88 -4.55
N PRO A 65 10.47 -10.71 -4.12
CA PRO A 65 10.95 -9.69 -5.07
C PRO A 65 12.00 -10.18 -6.07
N ASP A 66 12.84 -11.15 -5.67
CA ASP A 66 13.93 -11.68 -6.50
C ASP A 66 13.48 -12.75 -7.51
N ASP A 67 12.21 -13.14 -7.51
CA ASP A 67 11.66 -14.15 -8.42
C ASP A 67 11.39 -13.63 -9.84
N GLY A 68 11.71 -12.37 -10.11
CA GLY A 68 11.56 -11.71 -11.39
C GLY A 68 10.22 -11.00 -11.59
N PRO A 69 10.07 -10.28 -12.72
CA PRO A 69 8.97 -9.35 -12.92
C PRO A 69 7.61 -10.04 -13.05
N LEU A 70 6.58 -9.32 -12.59
CA LEU A 70 5.16 -9.67 -12.67
C LEU A 70 4.39 -8.53 -13.33
N PRO A 71 3.23 -8.79 -13.95
CA PRO A 71 2.31 -7.71 -14.26
C PRO A 71 1.93 -6.98 -12.97
N LEU A 72 1.90 -5.64 -13.02
CA LEU A 72 1.69 -4.78 -11.87
C LEU A 72 0.41 -3.98 -12.00
N LEU A 73 -0.40 -3.96 -10.93
CA LEU A 73 -1.46 -2.99 -10.75
C LEU A 73 -1.05 -1.96 -9.69
N VAL A 74 -0.92 -0.70 -10.09
CA VAL A 74 -0.79 0.44 -9.16
C VAL A 74 -2.20 0.91 -8.80
N TRP A 75 -2.56 0.86 -7.52
CA TRP A 75 -3.86 1.31 -7.03
C TRP A 75 -3.69 2.54 -6.15
N ALA A 76 -4.21 3.66 -6.62
CA ALA A 76 -3.93 4.97 -6.07
C ALA A 76 -5.21 5.78 -5.79
N TYR A 77 -5.06 6.81 -4.97
CA TYR A 77 -6.08 7.81 -4.68
C TYR A 77 -5.40 9.17 -4.49
N PRO A 78 -5.65 10.15 -5.37
CA PRO A 78 -5.12 11.50 -5.20
C PRO A 78 -5.69 12.17 -3.96
N ARG A 79 -4.91 13.01 -3.32
CA ARG A 79 -5.35 13.86 -2.19
C ARG A 79 -4.72 15.22 -2.29
N GLU A 80 -5.51 16.24 -1.98
CA GLU A 80 -5.06 17.63 -1.95
C GLU A 80 -4.43 18.00 -0.60
N PHE A 81 -3.35 18.78 -0.68
CA PHE A 81 -2.60 19.27 0.48
C PHE A 81 -2.24 20.73 0.29
N LYS A 82 -2.14 21.47 1.41
CA LYS A 82 -1.68 22.86 1.42
C LYS A 82 -0.17 23.00 1.66
N THR A 83 0.53 21.91 1.99
CA THR A 83 1.99 21.91 2.17
C THR A 83 2.59 20.56 1.80
N SER A 84 3.82 20.58 1.27
CA SER A 84 4.62 19.39 1.00
C SER A 84 4.87 18.56 2.26
N LYS A 85 5.07 19.21 3.41
CA LYS A 85 5.26 18.53 4.70
C LYS A 85 4.05 17.71 5.13
N ALA A 86 2.84 18.20 4.90
CA ALA A 86 1.61 17.45 5.19
C ALA A 86 1.44 16.28 4.20
N ALA A 87 1.79 16.50 2.94
CA ALA A 87 1.71 15.51 1.87
C ALA A 87 2.68 14.33 2.06
N SER A 88 3.84 14.59 2.66
CA SER A 88 4.92 13.61 2.83
C SER A 88 4.76 12.69 4.04
N GLN A 89 3.62 12.77 4.76
CA GLN A 89 3.38 11.90 5.90
C GLN A 89 3.07 10.47 5.47
N VAL A 90 3.86 9.54 5.99
CA VAL A 90 3.64 8.10 5.75
C VAL A 90 2.46 7.62 6.59
N VAL A 91 1.47 7.02 5.94
CA VAL A 91 0.27 6.48 6.58
C VAL A 91 0.21 4.98 6.31
N GLY A 92 0.23 4.18 7.36
CA GLY A 92 0.11 2.73 7.26
C GLY A 92 1.09 1.99 8.16
N SER A 93 1.07 0.66 8.05
CA SER A 93 2.00 -0.23 8.75
C SER A 93 2.16 -1.53 7.98
N PRO A 94 3.39 -2.03 7.80
CA PRO A 94 3.62 -3.33 7.16
C PRO A 94 3.14 -4.49 8.03
N HIS A 95 2.92 -4.25 9.34
CA HIS A 95 2.55 -5.28 10.32
C HIS A 95 1.05 -5.47 10.49
N ARG A 96 0.23 -4.59 9.93
CA ARG A 96 -1.23 -4.73 9.98
C ARG A 96 -1.72 -5.84 9.07
N PHE A 97 -2.79 -6.51 9.50
CA PHE A 97 -3.49 -7.48 8.68
C PHE A 97 -4.09 -6.81 7.42
N SER A 98 -3.92 -7.46 6.26
CA SER A 98 -4.45 -6.96 4.99
C SER A 98 -5.83 -7.54 4.74
N ARG A 99 -6.88 -6.72 4.92
CA ARG A 99 -8.25 -7.12 4.61
C ARG A 99 -8.47 -7.06 3.10
N ILE A 100 -8.91 -8.16 2.54
CA ILE A 100 -9.23 -8.28 1.11
C ILE A 100 -10.74 -8.37 0.98
N SER A 101 -11.36 -7.39 0.34
CA SER A 101 -12.78 -7.44 -0.04
C SER A 101 -12.89 -7.80 -1.54
N PRO A 102 -14.05 -8.24 -2.01
CA PRO A 102 -14.26 -8.51 -3.44
C PRO A 102 -14.00 -7.32 -4.36
N THR A 103 -14.07 -6.10 -3.84
CA THR A 103 -13.82 -4.85 -4.57
C THR A 103 -12.40 -4.32 -4.36
N SER A 104 -11.57 -5.02 -3.59
CA SER A 104 -10.19 -4.63 -3.34
C SER A 104 -9.30 -4.97 -4.54
N ALA A 105 -8.41 -4.05 -4.91
CA ALA A 105 -7.36 -4.31 -5.91
C ALA A 105 -6.49 -5.53 -5.53
N LEU A 106 -6.38 -5.87 -4.24
CA LEU A 106 -5.63 -7.04 -3.76
C LEU A 106 -6.17 -8.38 -4.28
N VAL A 107 -7.40 -8.44 -4.81
CA VAL A 107 -7.93 -9.63 -5.50
C VAL A 107 -7.05 -10.01 -6.69
N MET A 108 -6.37 -9.05 -7.33
CA MET A 108 -5.48 -9.29 -8.47
C MET A 108 -4.27 -10.16 -8.13
N LEU A 109 -3.90 -10.26 -6.85
CA LEU A 109 -2.87 -11.20 -6.39
C LEU A 109 -3.23 -12.67 -6.72
N SER A 110 -4.53 -13.02 -6.70
CA SER A 110 -5.01 -14.37 -7.08
C SER A 110 -4.84 -14.66 -8.57
N TYR A 111 -4.63 -13.64 -9.38
CA TYR A 111 -4.40 -13.75 -10.83
C TYR A 111 -2.92 -13.58 -11.20
N GLY A 112 -2.03 -13.60 -10.20
CA GLY A 112 -0.58 -13.51 -10.42
C GLY A 112 -0.04 -12.11 -10.63
N TYR A 113 -0.82 -11.06 -10.38
CA TYR A 113 -0.35 -9.69 -10.42
C TYR A 113 0.36 -9.29 -9.13
N ALA A 114 1.42 -8.50 -9.23
CA ALA A 114 1.85 -7.66 -8.13
C ALA A 114 0.88 -6.48 -7.96
N VAL A 115 0.66 -6.02 -6.74
CA VAL A 115 -0.22 -4.87 -6.45
C VAL A 115 0.52 -3.84 -5.61
N LEU A 116 0.70 -2.64 -6.15
CA LEU A 116 1.19 -1.48 -5.41
C LEU A 116 -0.01 -0.72 -4.86
N MET A 117 -0.36 -1.01 -3.60
CA MET A 117 -1.57 -0.51 -2.95
C MET A 117 -1.34 0.81 -2.24
N GLY A 118 -2.27 1.75 -2.41
CA GLY A 118 -2.25 3.03 -1.71
C GLY A 118 -1.06 3.91 -2.10
N ALA A 119 -0.61 3.81 -3.37
CA ALA A 119 0.39 4.71 -3.89
C ALA A 119 -0.06 6.16 -3.70
N THR A 120 0.68 6.92 -2.90
CA THR A 120 0.31 8.30 -2.59
C THR A 120 0.50 9.18 -3.80
N MET A 121 -0.54 9.97 -4.11
CA MET A 121 -0.55 10.91 -5.22
C MET A 121 -0.98 12.30 -4.71
N PRO A 122 -0.09 12.97 -3.96
CA PRO A 122 -0.41 14.27 -3.37
C PRO A 122 -0.46 15.34 -4.44
N ILE A 123 -1.53 16.14 -4.37
CA ILE A 123 -1.71 17.36 -5.15
C ILE A 123 -1.53 18.52 -4.19
N ILE A 124 -0.48 19.29 -4.38
CA ILE A 124 -0.05 20.30 -3.43
C ILE A 124 -0.24 21.69 -4.01
N GLY A 125 -0.97 22.54 -3.29
CA GLY A 125 -1.08 23.98 -3.56
C GLY A 125 -0.47 24.76 -2.43
N GLU A 126 0.77 25.26 -2.60
CA GLU A 126 1.47 26.07 -1.61
C GLU A 126 1.35 27.56 -1.88
N GLY A 127 1.31 28.36 -0.81
CA GLY A 127 1.23 29.80 -0.90
C GLY A 127 -0.09 30.27 -1.51
N SER A 128 -0.03 30.93 -2.67
CA SER A 128 -1.19 31.42 -3.43
C SER A 128 -1.68 30.44 -4.49
N GLU A 129 -0.97 29.33 -4.70
CA GLU A 129 -1.39 28.30 -5.66
C GLU A 129 -2.50 27.43 -5.09
N GLU A 130 -3.49 27.10 -5.92
CA GLU A 130 -4.49 26.09 -5.59
C GLU A 130 -4.04 24.72 -6.11
N PRO A 131 -4.39 23.61 -5.42
CA PRO A 131 -4.01 22.27 -5.84
C PRO A 131 -4.40 21.97 -7.30
N ASN A 132 -5.56 22.46 -7.73
CA ASN A 132 -6.08 22.20 -9.07
C ASN A 132 -5.26 22.87 -10.21
N ASP A 133 -4.47 23.89 -9.92
CA ASP A 133 -3.67 24.59 -10.93
C ASP A 133 -2.62 23.67 -11.58
N ASN A 134 -2.11 22.73 -10.80
CA ASN A 134 -1.06 21.80 -11.21
C ASN A 134 -1.47 20.31 -11.06
N PHE A 135 -2.76 20.02 -11.00
CA PHE A 135 -3.30 18.68 -10.70
C PHE A 135 -2.70 17.59 -11.60
N VAL A 136 -2.88 17.71 -12.92
CA VAL A 136 -2.46 16.69 -13.89
C VAL A 136 -0.94 16.48 -13.84
N LYS A 137 -0.16 17.57 -13.77
CA LYS A 137 1.29 17.49 -13.71
C LYS A 137 1.77 16.73 -12.47
N GLN A 138 1.19 17.02 -11.30
CA GLN A 138 1.57 16.36 -10.04
C GLN A 138 1.11 14.91 -10.00
N LEU A 139 -0.08 14.62 -10.52
CA LEU A 139 -0.61 13.26 -10.63
C LEU A 139 0.31 12.39 -11.50
N VAL A 140 0.62 12.86 -12.72
CA VAL A 140 1.51 12.15 -13.65
C VAL A 140 2.89 11.93 -13.05
N SER A 141 3.47 12.95 -12.40
CA SER A 141 4.79 12.84 -11.75
C SER A 141 4.79 11.81 -10.61
N SER A 142 3.71 11.73 -9.83
CA SER A 142 3.56 10.73 -8.76
C SER A 142 3.43 9.32 -9.34
N ALA A 143 2.62 9.16 -10.39
CA ALA A 143 2.44 7.88 -11.08
C ALA A 143 3.74 7.39 -11.72
N GLN A 144 4.51 8.30 -12.35
CA GLN A 144 5.81 8.00 -12.94
C GLN A 144 6.81 7.53 -11.88
N ALA A 145 6.89 8.23 -10.74
CA ALA A 145 7.79 7.85 -9.65
C ALA A 145 7.46 6.46 -9.09
N ALA A 146 6.17 6.11 -8.95
CA ALA A 146 5.74 4.79 -8.53
C ALA A 146 6.13 3.70 -9.55
N ALA A 147 5.92 3.95 -10.84
CA ALA A 147 6.26 3.03 -11.91
C ALA A 147 7.79 2.80 -12.00
N ASP A 148 8.57 3.89 -11.95
CA ASP A 148 10.03 3.83 -12.02
C ASP A 148 10.62 3.01 -10.88
N LEU A 149 10.14 3.22 -9.64
CA LEU A 149 10.56 2.44 -8.48
C LEU A 149 10.31 0.93 -8.67
N MET A 150 9.15 0.56 -9.21
CA MET A 150 8.80 -0.86 -9.38
C MET A 150 9.63 -1.52 -10.48
N VAL A 151 9.97 -0.78 -11.53
CA VAL A 151 10.87 -1.26 -12.59
C VAL A 151 12.31 -1.36 -12.08
N GLU A 152 12.81 -0.35 -11.34
CA GLU A 152 14.15 -0.35 -10.75
C GLU A 152 14.33 -1.54 -9.79
N ARG A 153 13.28 -1.88 -9.03
CA ARG A 153 13.28 -3.04 -8.12
C ARG A 153 13.06 -4.37 -8.82
N ASN A 154 12.96 -4.41 -10.14
CA ASN A 154 12.68 -5.61 -10.93
C ASN A 154 11.37 -6.34 -10.54
N ILE A 155 10.41 -5.60 -9.97
CA ILE A 155 9.08 -6.15 -9.63
C ILE A 155 8.21 -6.29 -10.88
N THR A 156 8.40 -5.42 -11.86
CA THR A 156 7.66 -5.39 -13.12
C THR A 156 8.51 -4.86 -14.27
N THR A 157 7.98 -4.91 -15.51
CA THR A 157 8.53 -4.22 -16.68
C THR A 157 7.61 -3.08 -17.09
N ARG A 158 8.13 -2.09 -17.86
CA ARG A 158 7.35 -0.88 -18.22
C ARG A 158 6.09 -1.17 -19.02
N ASP A 159 6.09 -2.23 -19.79
CA ASP A 159 4.97 -2.67 -20.63
C ASP A 159 3.93 -3.49 -19.90
N GLN A 160 4.16 -3.81 -18.60
CA GLN A 160 3.28 -4.63 -17.78
C GLN A 160 2.66 -3.86 -16.61
N ILE A 161 2.57 -2.53 -16.69
CA ILE A 161 2.04 -1.68 -15.63
C ILE A 161 0.63 -1.19 -15.99
N ALA A 162 -0.33 -1.47 -15.13
CA ALA A 162 -1.64 -0.85 -15.13
C ALA A 162 -1.77 0.09 -13.92
N ILE A 163 -2.46 1.22 -14.09
CA ILE A 163 -2.77 2.16 -13.01
C ILE A 163 -4.29 2.33 -12.92
N GLY A 164 -4.81 2.28 -11.72
CA GLY A 164 -6.22 2.48 -11.44
C GLY A 164 -6.47 3.09 -10.06
N GLY A 165 -7.73 3.41 -9.82
CA GLY A 165 -8.19 3.95 -8.55
C GLY A 165 -9.71 3.90 -8.49
N HIS A 166 -10.26 4.33 -7.36
CA HIS A 166 -11.70 4.41 -7.16
C HIS A 166 -12.06 5.73 -6.47
N SER A 167 -12.99 6.45 -7.08
CA SER A 167 -13.45 7.76 -6.60
C SER A 167 -12.37 8.87 -6.68
N TYR A 168 -12.81 10.08 -6.55
CA TYR A 168 -12.09 11.35 -6.28
C TYR A 168 -13.10 12.48 -6.39
#